data_fca1ca1acfcde7a765f40f4a68dcbdde
#
_entry.id   fca1ca1acfcde7a765f40f4a68dcbdde
#
_cell.length_a   1.000
_cell.length_b   1.000
_cell.length_c   1.000
_cell.angle_alpha   90.00
_cell.angle_beta   90.00
_cell.angle_gamma   90.00
#
_symmetry.space_group_name_H-M   'P 1'
#
loop_
_entity.id
_entity.type
_entity.pdbx_description
1 polymer ?
#
loop_
_entity_poly.entity_id
_entity_poly.type
_entity_poly.pdbx_seq_one_letter_code
_entity_poly.pdbx_strand_id
1 'polypeptide(L)'
;MAHHYHRVDELCRAYHVLPARQGGCVMDMLAITNLQKRFGDKSVLKGLDLSVPEHSVFGFIGKNGAGKTTTMKTILGLLKADGGEILVSGEKVVYGQTETNRHIGYLPDVPEFYPFMTAPEYLSFCGEITGMSRIEIKSRSNELLKLVGLGNEKHRIKVFSRGMKQRLGIAQALLNRPKLLICDEPTSALDPVGRKEILDILMAVREQTTVLFSTHILSDVERICTDVAFLNDGVVNIQGKLSDIKSQYRTEEYVLETGKEEELKLLMNVFAGLKKSGINTASFRENDHTLFDILRFVTDNRIRLLKIERVEPTLETLFMEVVEK
;
A
#
# COMPACT_ATOMS: atom_id res chain seq x y z
N MET A 1 -24.65 -27.94 -12.71
CA MET A 1 -23.41 -27.25 -12.23
C MET A 1 -22.51 -26.75 -13.36
N ALA A 2 -22.50 -27.31 -14.57
CA ALA A 2 -21.63 -26.87 -15.68
C ALA A 2 -22.02 -25.53 -16.33
N HIS A 3 -23.26 -25.07 -16.28
CA HIS A 3 -23.73 -23.83 -16.89
C HIS A 3 -23.39 -22.56 -16.12
N HIS A 4 -22.98 -22.64 -14.86
CA HIS A 4 -22.60 -21.48 -14.05
C HIS A 4 -21.15 -21.06 -14.29
N TYR A 5 -20.27 -22.01 -14.61
CA TYR A 5 -18.85 -21.74 -14.88
C TYR A 5 -18.60 -21.03 -16.23
N HIS A 6 -19.39 -21.32 -17.26
CA HIS A 6 -19.24 -20.66 -18.57
C HIS A 6 -19.56 -19.16 -18.55
N ARG A 7 -20.47 -18.73 -17.68
CA ARG A 7 -20.88 -17.31 -17.59
C ARG A 7 -19.84 -16.45 -16.86
N VAL A 8 -19.07 -17.06 -15.95
CA VAL A 8 -17.98 -16.38 -15.23
C VAL A 8 -16.77 -16.19 -16.14
N ASP A 9 -16.45 -17.17 -16.98
CA ASP A 9 -15.36 -17.09 -17.96
C ASP A 9 -15.63 -16.06 -19.07
N GLU A 10 -16.88 -15.89 -19.50
CA GLU A 10 -17.25 -14.83 -20.45
C GLU A 10 -17.17 -13.44 -19.85
N LEU A 11 -17.53 -13.25 -18.60
CA LEU A 11 -17.38 -12.00 -17.88
C LEU A 11 -15.88 -11.63 -17.68
N CYS A 12 -15.04 -12.62 -17.35
CA CYS A 12 -13.59 -12.40 -17.23
C CYS A 12 -12.93 -11.99 -18.56
N ARG A 13 -13.40 -12.48 -19.71
CA ARG A 13 -12.89 -12.12 -21.04
C ARG A 13 -13.36 -10.76 -21.54
N ALA A 14 -14.56 -10.33 -21.12
CA ALA A 14 -15.12 -9.03 -21.54
C ALA A 14 -14.44 -7.82 -20.88
N TYR A 15 -13.78 -8.02 -19.73
CA TYR A 15 -13.24 -6.93 -18.92
C TYR A 15 -11.71 -6.82 -18.91
N HIS A 16 -10.97 -7.35 -19.89
CA HIS A 16 -9.50 -7.29 -19.93
C HIS A 16 -8.83 -7.58 -18.56
N VAL A 17 -9.42 -8.49 -17.79
CA VAL A 17 -8.80 -8.98 -16.56
C VAL A 17 -7.56 -9.74 -16.98
N LEU A 18 -6.39 -9.29 -16.55
CA LEU A 18 -5.13 -10.01 -16.71
C LEU A 18 -5.34 -11.51 -16.39
N PRO A 19 -4.67 -12.44 -17.09
CA PRO A 19 -4.97 -13.87 -17.03
C PRO A 19 -5.05 -14.35 -15.59
N ALA A 20 -6.14 -15.04 -15.26
CA ALA A 20 -6.41 -15.60 -13.95
C ALA A 20 -5.15 -16.27 -13.38
N ARG A 21 -4.74 -15.85 -12.18
CA ARG A 21 -3.71 -16.55 -11.40
C ARG A 21 -4.14 -18.01 -11.30
N GLN A 22 -3.28 -18.93 -11.66
CA GLN A 22 -3.53 -20.37 -11.48
C GLN A 22 -3.81 -20.63 -10.00
N GLY A 23 -5.08 -20.87 -9.64
CA GLY A 23 -5.47 -21.19 -8.26
C GLY A 23 -6.63 -20.37 -7.70
N GLY A 24 -7.81 -20.37 -8.35
CA GLY A 24 -9.06 -19.79 -7.82
C GLY A 24 -9.35 -18.37 -8.34
N CYS A 25 -10.61 -18.11 -8.64
CA CYS A 25 -11.09 -16.76 -9.01
C CYS A 25 -11.06 -15.86 -7.76
N VAL A 26 -9.98 -15.11 -7.57
CA VAL A 26 -9.96 -14.06 -6.54
C VAL A 26 -10.83 -12.92 -7.07
N MET A 27 -11.92 -12.62 -6.38
CA MET A 27 -12.78 -11.50 -6.72
C MET A 27 -12.07 -10.20 -6.37
N ASP A 28 -12.13 -9.20 -7.26
CA ASP A 28 -11.61 -7.88 -6.97
C ASP A 28 -12.59 -7.13 -6.05
N MET A 29 -12.07 -6.61 -4.95
CA MET A 29 -12.81 -5.71 -4.07
C MET A 29 -13.09 -4.37 -4.75
N LEU A 30 -12.11 -3.89 -5.54
CA LEU A 30 -12.21 -2.68 -6.34
C LEU A 30 -11.68 -2.96 -7.73
N ALA A 31 -12.47 -2.67 -8.75
CA ALA A 31 -12.05 -2.70 -10.15
C ALA A 31 -12.34 -1.34 -10.80
N ILE A 32 -11.33 -0.77 -11.44
CA ILE A 32 -11.40 0.48 -12.18
C ILE A 32 -10.95 0.22 -13.61
N THR A 33 -11.76 0.63 -14.58
CA THR A 33 -11.46 0.46 -16.01
C THR A 33 -11.51 1.79 -16.72
N ASN A 34 -10.39 2.15 -17.36
CA ASN A 34 -10.22 3.33 -18.23
C ASN A 34 -10.73 4.64 -17.58
N LEU A 35 -10.45 4.84 -16.29
CA LEU A 35 -10.93 6.00 -15.55
C LEU A 35 -10.28 7.29 -16.05
N GLN A 36 -11.10 8.25 -16.42
CA GLN A 36 -10.68 9.56 -16.92
C GLN A 36 -11.21 10.69 -16.06
N LYS A 37 -10.36 11.71 -15.81
CA LYS A 37 -10.74 12.92 -15.10
C LYS A 37 -9.96 14.13 -15.57
N ARG A 38 -10.67 15.21 -15.88
CA ARG A 38 -10.11 16.52 -16.25
C ARG A 38 -10.63 17.61 -15.33
N PHE A 39 -9.83 18.64 -15.13
CA PHE A 39 -10.18 19.89 -14.47
C PHE A 39 -9.78 21.05 -15.39
N GLY A 40 -10.76 21.64 -16.05
CA GLY A 40 -10.51 22.59 -17.14
C GLY A 40 -9.66 21.91 -18.23
N ASP A 41 -8.53 22.51 -18.58
CA ASP A 41 -7.62 21.97 -19.61
C ASP A 41 -6.66 20.88 -19.08
N LYS A 42 -6.56 20.71 -17.75
CA LYS A 42 -5.65 19.73 -17.14
C LYS A 42 -6.30 18.35 -17.05
N SER A 43 -5.77 17.38 -17.81
CA SER A 43 -6.10 15.96 -17.64
C SER A 43 -5.32 15.40 -16.45
N VAL A 44 -6.02 14.88 -15.43
CA VAL A 44 -5.44 14.36 -14.20
C VAL A 44 -5.43 12.82 -14.20
N LEU A 45 -6.51 12.19 -14.67
CA LEU A 45 -6.56 10.74 -14.90
C LEU A 45 -6.75 10.51 -16.40
N LYS A 46 -5.90 9.65 -16.98
CA LYS A 46 -5.74 9.51 -18.43
C LYS A 46 -6.05 8.10 -18.92
N GLY A 47 -7.07 7.45 -18.34
CA GLY A 47 -7.40 6.06 -18.63
C GLY A 47 -6.76 5.13 -17.61
N LEU A 48 -6.99 5.39 -16.32
CA LEU A 48 -6.45 4.61 -15.23
C LEU A 48 -7.21 3.29 -15.09
N ASP A 49 -6.45 2.18 -15.11
CA ASP A 49 -6.92 0.84 -14.79
C ASP A 49 -6.33 0.41 -13.44
N LEU A 50 -7.16 -0.13 -12.53
CA LEU A 50 -6.73 -0.58 -11.21
C LEU A 50 -7.59 -1.75 -10.75
N SER A 51 -6.94 -2.81 -10.24
CA SER A 51 -7.57 -3.97 -9.63
C SER A 51 -7.01 -4.19 -8.23
N VAL A 52 -7.88 -4.17 -7.23
CA VAL A 52 -7.52 -4.39 -5.82
C VAL A 52 -8.16 -5.70 -5.36
N PRO A 53 -7.36 -6.76 -5.10
CA PRO A 53 -7.87 -8.05 -4.64
C PRO A 53 -8.50 -7.96 -3.25
N GLU A 54 -9.50 -8.80 -2.97
CA GLU A 54 -10.05 -8.95 -1.61
C GLU A 54 -8.95 -9.38 -0.63
N HIS A 55 -9.06 -8.93 0.63
CA HIS A 55 -8.13 -9.24 1.73
C HIS A 55 -6.67 -8.85 1.48
N SER A 56 -6.40 -7.94 0.53
CA SER A 56 -5.08 -7.37 0.31
C SER A 56 -4.85 -6.13 1.19
N VAL A 57 -3.58 -5.87 1.49
CA VAL A 57 -3.09 -4.55 1.87
C VAL A 57 -2.45 -3.95 0.62
N PHE A 58 -3.16 -3.05 -0.02
CA PHE A 58 -2.81 -2.53 -1.34
C PHE A 58 -2.22 -1.13 -1.24
N GLY A 59 -0.98 -0.97 -1.71
CA GLY A 59 -0.29 0.31 -1.77
C GLY A 59 -0.51 1.03 -3.09
N PHE A 60 -1.15 2.20 -3.07
CA PHE A 60 -1.35 3.06 -4.24
C PHE A 60 -0.31 4.17 -4.24
N ILE A 61 0.78 3.96 -4.98
CA ILE A 61 2.02 4.71 -4.90
C ILE A 61 2.07 5.76 -6.00
N GLY A 62 2.48 6.97 -5.69
CA GLY A 62 2.68 8.01 -6.70
C GLY A 62 3.15 9.33 -6.10
N LYS A 63 3.80 10.16 -6.92
CA LYS A 63 4.21 11.52 -6.53
C LYS A 63 3.00 12.37 -6.14
N ASN A 64 3.26 13.46 -5.42
CA ASN A 64 2.22 14.44 -5.13
C ASN A 64 1.69 15.04 -6.46
N GLY A 65 0.38 15.09 -6.59
CA GLY A 65 -0.27 15.56 -7.81
C GLY A 65 -0.45 14.48 -8.92
N ALA A 66 0.00 13.23 -8.72
CA ALA A 66 -0.17 12.15 -9.70
C ALA A 66 -1.64 11.72 -9.94
N GLY A 67 -2.56 12.10 -9.02
CA GLY A 67 -3.99 11.77 -9.14
C GLY A 67 -4.54 10.85 -8.05
N LYS A 68 -3.75 10.47 -7.02
CA LYS A 68 -4.16 9.56 -5.94
C LYS A 68 -5.47 9.97 -5.26
N THR A 69 -5.50 11.17 -4.68
CA THR A 69 -6.70 11.72 -4.02
C THR A 69 -7.88 11.89 -4.99
N THR A 70 -7.61 12.25 -6.26
CA THR A 70 -8.64 12.35 -7.29
C THR A 70 -9.28 11.00 -7.54
N THR A 71 -8.48 9.94 -7.68
CA THR A 71 -8.95 8.56 -7.82
C THR A 71 -9.82 8.16 -6.64
N MET A 72 -9.34 8.36 -5.40
CA MET A 72 -10.10 8.01 -4.19
C MET A 72 -11.44 8.75 -4.08
N LYS A 73 -11.45 10.05 -4.35
CA LYS A 73 -12.70 10.82 -4.36
C LYS A 73 -13.69 10.36 -5.44
N THR A 74 -13.18 9.85 -6.56
CA THR A 74 -14.04 9.31 -7.62
C THR A 74 -14.60 7.95 -7.21
N ILE A 75 -13.82 7.09 -6.56
CA ILE A 75 -14.29 5.80 -5.98
C ILE A 75 -15.41 6.05 -4.96
N LEU A 76 -15.31 7.10 -4.17
CA LEU A 76 -16.33 7.49 -3.17
C LEU A 76 -17.58 8.12 -3.78
N GLY A 77 -17.65 8.32 -5.10
CA GLY A 77 -18.74 9.04 -5.75
C GLY A 77 -18.81 10.53 -5.43
N LEU A 78 -17.78 11.09 -4.78
CA LEU A 78 -17.66 12.51 -4.42
C LEU A 78 -17.21 13.37 -5.60
N LEU A 79 -16.57 12.76 -6.59
CA LEU A 79 -16.09 13.42 -7.80
C LEU A 79 -16.59 12.66 -9.02
N LYS A 80 -17.20 13.40 -9.97
CA LYS A 80 -17.70 12.81 -11.22
C LYS A 80 -16.53 12.43 -12.13
N ALA A 81 -16.49 11.18 -12.56
CA ALA A 81 -15.61 10.72 -13.64
C ALA A 81 -16.06 11.35 -14.98
N ASP A 82 -15.11 11.61 -15.88
CA ASP A 82 -15.41 12.07 -17.24
C ASP A 82 -15.45 10.89 -18.23
N GLY A 83 -14.91 9.73 -17.83
CA GLY A 83 -14.98 8.46 -18.57
C GLY A 83 -14.53 7.29 -17.69
N GLY A 84 -14.79 6.07 -18.18
CA GLY A 84 -14.45 4.84 -17.48
C GLY A 84 -15.53 4.34 -16.51
N GLU A 85 -15.19 3.28 -15.81
CA GLU A 85 -16.09 2.59 -14.86
C GLU A 85 -15.35 2.21 -13.57
N ILE A 86 -16.08 2.24 -12.45
CA ILE A 86 -15.58 1.81 -11.14
C ILE A 86 -16.60 0.84 -10.54
N LEU A 87 -16.10 -0.31 -10.09
CA LEU A 87 -16.87 -1.32 -9.36
C LEU A 87 -16.27 -1.50 -7.97
N VAL A 88 -17.10 -1.46 -6.93
CA VAL A 88 -16.73 -1.77 -5.54
C VAL A 88 -17.56 -2.96 -5.08
N SER A 89 -16.90 -4.05 -4.70
CA SER A 89 -17.58 -5.32 -4.34
C SER A 89 -18.58 -5.75 -5.42
N GLY A 90 -18.23 -5.55 -6.72
CA GLY A 90 -19.06 -5.85 -7.88
C GLY A 90 -20.19 -4.84 -8.17
N GLU A 91 -20.37 -3.81 -7.35
CA GLU A 91 -21.40 -2.78 -7.53
C GLU A 91 -20.80 -1.53 -8.19
N LYS A 92 -21.51 -0.99 -9.20
CA LYS A 92 -21.09 0.19 -9.94
C LYS A 92 -21.20 1.47 -9.11
N VAL A 93 -20.10 2.22 -9.04
CA VAL A 93 -20.07 3.54 -8.43
C VAL A 93 -20.76 4.57 -9.34
N VAL A 94 -21.71 5.32 -8.80
CA VAL A 94 -22.42 6.39 -9.50
C VAL A 94 -22.20 7.70 -8.75
N TYR A 95 -21.79 8.74 -9.46
CA TYR A 95 -21.57 10.07 -8.88
C TYR A 95 -22.81 10.61 -8.18
N GLY A 96 -22.64 11.07 -6.95
CA GLY A 96 -23.71 11.59 -6.10
C GLY A 96 -24.61 10.52 -5.47
N GLN A 97 -24.41 9.23 -5.75
CA GLN A 97 -25.07 8.11 -5.08
C GLN A 97 -24.12 7.47 -4.07
N THR A 98 -24.69 6.94 -2.99
CA THR A 98 -23.90 6.46 -1.84
C THR A 98 -24.10 4.97 -1.54
N GLU A 99 -24.80 4.21 -2.41
CA GLU A 99 -25.08 2.80 -2.19
C GLU A 99 -23.79 1.99 -1.98
N THR A 100 -22.75 2.24 -2.80
CA THR A 100 -21.45 1.59 -2.68
C THR A 100 -20.68 1.99 -1.43
N ASN A 101 -20.97 3.18 -0.87
CA ASN A 101 -20.25 3.70 0.31
C ASN A 101 -20.56 2.89 1.59
N ARG A 102 -21.62 2.09 1.61
CA ARG A 102 -21.86 1.13 2.71
C ARG A 102 -20.75 0.09 2.85
N HIS A 103 -20.00 -0.16 1.75
CA HIS A 103 -18.89 -1.10 1.74
C HIS A 103 -17.55 -0.42 2.01
N ILE A 104 -17.50 0.92 2.06
CA ILE A 104 -16.27 1.70 2.11
C ILE A 104 -16.14 2.43 3.46
N GLY A 105 -15.00 2.28 4.11
CA GLY A 105 -14.52 3.21 5.14
C GLY A 105 -13.49 4.14 4.53
N TYR A 106 -13.54 5.42 4.84
CA TYR A 106 -12.62 6.41 4.29
C TYR A 106 -11.91 7.23 5.36
N LEU A 107 -10.59 7.27 5.27
CA LEU A 107 -9.73 8.16 6.04
C LEU A 107 -9.09 9.18 5.08
N PRO A 108 -9.43 10.46 5.15
CA PRO A 108 -8.74 11.51 4.41
C PRO A 108 -7.34 11.79 4.99
N ASP A 109 -6.43 12.43 4.21
CA ASP A 109 -5.10 12.85 4.67
C ASP A 109 -5.17 13.69 5.96
N VAL A 110 -6.10 14.63 6.02
CA VAL A 110 -6.36 15.44 7.22
C VAL A 110 -7.79 15.20 7.69
N PRO A 111 -8.00 14.29 8.66
CA PRO A 111 -9.33 14.06 9.20
C PRO A 111 -9.75 15.21 10.13
N GLU A 112 -10.98 15.68 9.94
CA GLU A 112 -11.60 16.73 10.74
C GLU A 112 -12.66 16.17 11.69
N PHE A 113 -12.73 16.72 12.87
CA PHE A 113 -13.61 16.26 13.95
C PHE A 113 -14.26 17.45 14.65
N TYR A 114 -15.32 17.19 15.39
CA TYR A 114 -15.90 18.16 16.32
C TYR A 114 -15.01 18.31 17.54
N PRO A 115 -14.29 19.44 17.74
CA PRO A 115 -13.22 19.56 18.74
C PRO A 115 -13.72 19.53 20.19
N PHE A 116 -15.01 19.78 20.40
CA PHE A 116 -15.66 19.77 21.72
C PHE A 116 -16.10 18.37 22.19
N MET A 117 -16.10 17.37 21.31
CA MET A 117 -16.44 15.98 21.63
C MET A 117 -15.21 15.21 22.15
N THR A 118 -15.48 14.16 22.92
CA THR A 118 -14.54 13.06 23.19
C THR A 118 -14.58 12.02 22.06
N ALA A 119 -13.60 11.13 21.98
CA ALA A 119 -13.59 10.07 20.96
C ALA A 119 -14.81 9.13 21.02
N PRO A 120 -15.27 8.65 22.21
CA PRO A 120 -16.49 7.87 22.31
C PRO A 120 -17.75 8.61 21.86
N GLU A 121 -17.90 9.91 22.25
CA GLU A 121 -19.04 10.73 21.83
C GLU A 121 -19.06 10.90 20.29
N TYR A 122 -17.90 11.14 19.69
CA TYR A 122 -17.80 11.29 18.25
C TYR A 122 -18.15 9.99 17.50
N LEU A 123 -17.64 8.84 17.94
CA LEU A 123 -18.01 7.55 17.34
C LEU A 123 -19.50 7.22 17.55
N SER A 124 -20.07 7.58 18.72
CA SER A 124 -21.51 7.43 18.94
C SER A 124 -22.33 8.26 17.95
N PHE A 125 -21.96 9.51 17.77
CA PHE A 125 -22.61 10.40 16.81
C PHE A 125 -22.53 9.84 15.36
N CYS A 126 -21.36 9.35 14.93
CA CYS A 126 -21.21 8.72 13.62
C CYS A 126 -22.08 7.46 13.46
N GLY A 127 -22.14 6.61 14.50
CA GLY A 127 -22.96 5.41 14.49
C GLY A 127 -24.49 5.72 14.44
N GLU A 128 -24.92 6.75 15.15
CA GLU A 128 -26.34 7.19 15.11
C GLU A 128 -26.73 7.70 13.71
N ILE A 129 -25.86 8.48 13.04
CA ILE A 129 -26.08 8.94 11.65
C ILE A 129 -26.23 7.77 10.68
N THR A 130 -25.46 6.70 10.90
CA THR A 130 -25.50 5.52 10.02
C THR A 130 -26.54 4.49 10.43
N GLY A 131 -27.38 4.79 11.41
CA GLY A 131 -28.52 3.97 11.83
C GLY A 131 -28.16 2.76 12.67
N MET A 132 -26.98 2.72 13.28
CA MET A 132 -26.59 1.66 14.22
C MET A 132 -27.39 1.74 15.53
N SER A 133 -27.69 0.59 16.12
CA SER A 133 -28.30 0.55 17.45
C SER A 133 -27.33 1.03 18.53
N ARG A 134 -27.83 1.59 19.63
CA ARG A 134 -27.00 2.06 20.76
C ARG A 134 -26.12 0.96 21.35
N ILE A 135 -26.60 -0.28 21.36
CA ILE A 135 -25.84 -1.43 21.89
C ILE A 135 -24.66 -1.72 20.96
N GLU A 136 -24.88 -1.77 19.66
CA GLU A 136 -23.84 -1.98 18.65
C GLU A 136 -22.80 -0.86 18.67
N ILE A 137 -23.26 0.40 18.72
CA ILE A 137 -22.37 1.58 18.80
C ILE A 137 -21.45 1.46 20.00
N LYS A 138 -21.99 1.18 21.19
CA LYS A 138 -21.20 1.05 22.42
C LYS A 138 -20.17 -0.07 22.32
N SER A 139 -20.59 -1.24 21.87
CA SER A 139 -19.70 -2.40 21.72
C SER A 139 -18.61 -2.14 20.69
N ARG A 140 -18.99 -1.67 19.49
CA ARG A 140 -18.06 -1.45 18.40
C ARG A 140 -17.11 -0.28 18.65
N SER A 141 -17.58 0.82 19.23
CA SER A 141 -16.72 1.94 19.60
C SER A 141 -15.66 1.54 20.63
N ASN A 142 -16.02 0.76 21.64
CA ASN A 142 -15.07 0.27 22.62
C ASN A 142 -14.01 -0.65 22.01
N GLU A 143 -14.41 -1.54 21.12
CA GLU A 143 -13.49 -2.41 20.35
C GLU A 143 -12.51 -1.59 19.52
N LEU A 144 -13.02 -0.64 18.73
CA LEU A 144 -12.22 0.18 17.83
C LEU A 144 -11.29 1.13 18.59
N LEU A 145 -11.77 1.77 19.66
CA LEU A 145 -10.92 2.65 20.48
C LEU A 145 -9.77 1.87 21.14
N LYS A 146 -9.99 0.62 21.55
CA LYS A 146 -8.90 -0.26 22.01
C LYS A 146 -7.93 -0.59 20.89
N LEU A 147 -8.43 -0.96 19.71
CA LEU A 147 -7.62 -1.28 18.53
C LEU A 147 -6.69 -0.12 18.17
N VAL A 148 -7.19 1.10 18.17
CA VAL A 148 -6.42 2.29 17.79
C VAL A 148 -5.65 2.93 18.97
N GLY A 149 -5.61 2.28 20.15
CA GLY A 149 -4.87 2.76 21.30
C GLY A 149 -5.46 4.02 21.96
N LEU A 150 -6.75 4.28 21.79
CA LEU A 150 -7.48 5.41 22.39
C LEU A 150 -8.52 4.97 23.43
N GLY A 151 -8.50 3.70 23.87
CA GLY A 151 -9.52 3.15 24.78
C GLY A 151 -9.58 3.81 26.17
N ASN A 152 -8.48 4.37 26.65
CA ASN A 152 -8.39 5.07 27.92
C ASN A 152 -8.37 6.60 27.79
N GLU A 153 -8.51 7.13 26.58
CA GLU A 153 -8.44 8.56 26.32
C GLU A 153 -9.79 9.23 26.71
N LYS A 154 -9.73 10.19 27.63
CA LYS A 154 -10.90 10.90 28.16
C LYS A 154 -10.97 12.37 27.74
N HIS A 155 -9.89 12.87 27.16
CA HIS A 155 -9.85 14.28 26.75
C HIS A 155 -10.69 14.54 25.50
N ARG A 156 -11.05 15.81 25.32
CA ARG A 156 -11.71 16.27 24.10
C ARG A 156 -10.77 16.25 22.92
N ILE A 157 -11.31 16.00 21.73
CA ILE A 157 -10.53 15.89 20.48
C ILE A 157 -9.70 17.14 20.17
N LYS A 158 -10.08 18.32 20.69
CA LYS A 158 -9.32 19.57 20.52
C LYS A 158 -7.83 19.47 20.95
N VAL A 159 -7.51 18.60 21.91
CA VAL A 159 -6.14 18.42 22.41
C VAL A 159 -5.41 17.22 21.79
N PHE A 160 -6.05 16.49 20.88
CA PHE A 160 -5.46 15.35 20.22
C PHE A 160 -4.29 15.77 19.31
N SER A 161 -3.20 15.01 19.40
CA SER A 161 -2.12 15.10 18.43
C SER A 161 -2.57 14.69 17.03
N ARG A 162 -1.79 15.00 16.02
CA ARG A 162 -2.08 14.57 14.64
C ARG A 162 -2.22 13.03 14.56
N GLY A 163 -1.31 12.29 15.18
CA GLY A 163 -1.38 10.82 15.22
C GLY A 163 -2.63 10.30 15.94
N MET A 164 -3.06 10.92 17.03
CA MET A 164 -4.31 10.56 17.73
C MET A 164 -5.52 10.82 16.82
N LYS A 165 -5.54 11.94 16.06
CA LYS A 165 -6.60 12.22 15.10
C LYS A 165 -6.62 11.21 13.95
N GLN A 166 -5.48 10.84 13.40
CA GLN A 166 -5.41 9.79 12.37
C GLN A 166 -5.95 8.47 12.90
N ARG A 167 -5.54 8.05 14.11
CA ARG A 167 -6.04 6.82 14.73
C ARG A 167 -7.56 6.86 14.98
N LEU A 168 -8.10 7.98 15.45
CA LEU A 168 -9.54 8.15 15.60
C LEU A 168 -10.26 8.10 14.23
N GLY A 169 -9.68 8.68 13.18
CA GLY A 169 -10.21 8.60 11.83
C GLY A 169 -10.28 7.18 11.29
N ILE A 170 -9.26 6.34 11.58
CA ILE A 170 -9.31 4.91 11.25
C ILE A 170 -10.45 4.22 12.03
N ALA A 171 -10.61 4.51 13.32
CA ALA A 171 -11.71 3.95 14.11
C ALA A 171 -13.08 4.34 13.52
N GLN A 172 -13.26 5.61 13.14
CA GLN A 172 -14.46 6.08 12.44
C GLN A 172 -14.69 5.33 11.13
N ALA A 173 -13.66 5.23 10.29
CA ALA A 173 -13.75 4.56 8.98
C ALA A 173 -14.14 3.08 9.12
N LEU A 174 -13.71 2.41 10.19
CA LEU A 174 -14.02 1.00 10.48
C LEU A 174 -15.34 0.78 11.23
N LEU A 175 -16.06 1.84 11.62
CA LEU A 175 -17.22 1.74 12.50
C LEU A 175 -18.30 0.81 11.92
N ASN A 176 -18.63 0.99 10.66
CA ASN A 176 -19.68 0.23 9.94
C ASN A 176 -19.20 -1.08 9.31
N ARG A 177 -18.07 -1.63 9.77
CA ARG A 177 -17.48 -2.88 9.24
C ARG A 177 -17.36 -2.89 7.70
N PRO A 178 -16.66 -1.93 7.12
CA PRO A 178 -16.52 -1.83 5.67
C PRO A 178 -15.76 -3.05 5.12
N LYS A 179 -16.05 -3.42 3.88
CA LYS A 179 -15.29 -4.42 3.13
C LYS A 179 -13.99 -3.84 2.57
N LEU A 180 -13.99 -2.53 2.29
CA LEU A 180 -12.85 -1.77 1.76
C LEU A 180 -12.56 -0.57 2.65
N LEU A 181 -11.36 -0.48 3.19
CA LEU A 181 -10.84 0.69 3.89
C LEU A 181 -9.92 1.47 2.96
N ILE A 182 -10.29 2.69 2.63
CA ILE A 182 -9.48 3.62 1.82
C ILE A 182 -8.84 4.65 2.73
N CYS A 183 -7.51 4.77 2.69
CA CYS A 183 -6.76 5.75 3.46
C CYS A 183 -5.93 6.65 2.53
N ASP A 184 -6.16 7.96 2.56
CA ASP A 184 -5.38 8.92 1.79
C ASP A 184 -4.22 9.43 2.64
N GLU A 185 -2.98 9.07 2.28
CA GLU A 185 -1.72 9.45 2.95
C GLU A 185 -1.75 9.25 4.49
N PRO A 186 -2.13 8.07 5.02
CA PRO A 186 -2.44 7.88 6.44
C PRO A 186 -1.26 8.13 7.39
N THR A 187 -0.03 8.04 6.90
CA THR A 187 1.21 8.19 7.67
C THR A 187 1.91 9.53 7.42
N SER A 188 1.36 10.37 6.55
CA SER A 188 1.90 11.67 6.17
C SER A 188 2.07 12.57 7.39
N ALA A 189 3.24 13.23 7.48
CA ALA A 189 3.59 14.17 8.56
C ALA A 189 3.42 13.62 10.00
N LEU A 190 3.59 12.31 10.17
CA LEU A 190 3.75 11.67 11.47
C LEU A 190 5.23 11.39 11.76
N ASP A 191 5.57 11.39 13.05
CA ASP A 191 6.86 10.91 13.52
C ASP A 191 7.01 9.39 13.30
N PRO A 192 8.22 8.81 13.39
CA PRO A 192 8.44 7.37 13.15
C PRO A 192 7.59 6.46 14.04
N VAL A 193 7.31 6.87 15.28
CA VAL A 193 6.48 6.08 16.22
C VAL A 193 5.03 6.09 15.78
N GLY A 194 4.46 7.26 15.51
CA GLY A 194 3.08 7.41 15.03
C GLY A 194 2.86 6.71 13.68
N ARG A 195 3.84 6.76 12.77
CA ARG A 195 3.80 6.00 11.51
C ARG A 195 3.70 4.50 11.76
N LYS A 196 4.57 3.98 12.65
CA LYS A 196 4.55 2.57 13.01
C LYS A 196 3.19 2.15 13.57
N GLU A 197 2.62 2.94 14.50
CA GLU A 197 1.32 2.67 15.09
C GLU A 197 0.20 2.57 14.04
N ILE A 198 0.16 3.49 13.07
CA ILE A 198 -0.82 3.46 11.98
C ILE A 198 -0.65 2.20 11.12
N LEU A 199 0.57 1.86 10.70
CA LEU A 199 0.84 0.67 9.89
C LEU A 199 0.47 -0.62 10.62
N ASP A 200 0.75 -0.70 11.92
CA ASP A 200 0.40 -1.85 12.76
C ASP A 200 -1.14 -2.01 12.87
N ILE A 201 -1.90 -0.90 12.94
CA ILE A 201 -3.37 -0.92 12.92
C ILE A 201 -3.88 -1.42 11.56
N LEU A 202 -3.35 -0.90 10.43
CA LEU A 202 -3.76 -1.33 9.10
C LEU A 202 -3.50 -2.83 8.87
N MET A 203 -2.37 -3.34 9.39
CA MET A 203 -2.08 -4.78 9.37
C MET A 203 -3.05 -5.59 10.22
N ALA A 204 -3.46 -5.10 11.39
CA ALA A 204 -4.36 -5.81 12.29
C ALA A 204 -5.79 -5.98 11.70
N VAL A 205 -6.22 -5.06 10.82
CA VAL A 205 -7.58 -5.11 10.24
C VAL A 205 -7.67 -5.87 8.92
N ARG A 206 -6.57 -6.26 8.31
CA ARG A 206 -6.54 -6.88 6.97
C ARG A 206 -7.36 -8.16 6.83
N GLU A 207 -7.49 -8.92 7.91
CA GLU A 207 -8.29 -10.16 7.94
C GLU A 207 -9.80 -9.90 7.81
N GLN A 208 -10.24 -8.68 8.15
CA GLN A 208 -11.64 -8.28 8.17
C GLN A 208 -12.02 -7.34 7.03
N THR A 209 -11.06 -6.61 6.48
CA THR A 209 -11.32 -5.60 5.44
C THR A 209 -10.13 -5.49 4.48
N THR A 210 -10.40 -5.30 3.21
CA THR A 210 -9.37 -4.96 2.22
C THR A 210 -8.88 -3.54 2.49
N VAL A 211 -7.58 -3.31 2.49
CA VAL A 211 -7.00 -1.99 2.75
C VAL A 211 -6.39 -1.44 1.47
N LEU A 212 -6.84 -0.28 1.03
CA LEU A 212 -6.22 0.52 -0.03
C LEU A 212 -5.70 1.81 0.57
N PHE A 213 -4.39 2.03 0.59
CA PHE A 213 -3.86 3.31 1.04
C PHE A 213 -2.92 3.96 0.04
N SER A 214 -3.10 5.27 -0.15
CA SER A 214 -2.19 6.07 -0.94
C SER A 214 -0.98 6.46 -0.12
N THR A 215 0.18 6.48 -0.77
CA THR A 215 1.39 7.01 -0.16
C THR A 215 2.45 7.36 -1.21
N HIS A 216 3.35 8.25 -0.83
CA HIS A 216 4.62 8.49 -1.53
C HIS A 216 5.82 7.92 -0.74
N ILE A 217 5.56 7.27 0.41
CA ILE A 217 6.57 6.73 1.32
C ILE A 217 6.75 5.23 1.05
N LEU A 218 7.77 4.88 0.30
CA LEU A 218 7.98 3.52 -0.20
C LEU A 218 8.29 2.52 0.91
N SER A 219 8.97 2.96 1.98
CA SER A 219 9.25 2.11 3.15
C SER A 219 7.99 1.64 3.90
N ASP A 220 6.90 2.41 3.87
CA ASP A 220 5.63 2.00 4.47
C ASP A 220 5.00 0.87 3.64
N VAL A 221 5.09 0.99 2.31
CA VAL A 221 4.61 -0.03 1.38
C VAL A 221 5.38 -1.34 1.55
N GLU A 222 6.71 -1.29 1.58
CA GLU A 222 7.56 -2.47 1.77
C GLU A 222 7.24 -3.21 3.06
N ARG A 223 6.83 -2.46 4.08
CA ARG A 223 6.56 -3.01 5.40
C ARG A 223 5.26 -3.79 5.49
N ILE A 224 4.17 -3.32 4.84
CA ILE A 224 2.83 -3.88 5.09
C ILE A 224 2.09 -4.35 3.84
N CYS A 225 2.47 -3.92 2.62
CA CYS A 225 1.69 -4.23 1.43
C CYS A 225 1.92 -5.65 0.92
N THR A 226 0.83 -6.26 0.48
CA THR A 226 0.83 -7.50 -0.28
C THR A 226 0.87 -7.21 -1.78
N ASP A 227 0.17 -6.17 -2.19
CA ASP A 227 -0.01 -5.75 -3.59
C ASP A 227 0.22 -4.25 -3.73
N VAL A 228 0.63 -3.79 -4.89
CA VAL A 228 0.93 -2.38 -5.15
C VAL A 228 0.51 -1.96 -6.55
N ALA A 229 0.27 -0.68 -6.73
CA ALA A 229 0.18 -0.03 -8.02
C ALA A 229 0.98 1.29 -8.03
N PHE A 230 1.72 1.52 -9.09
CA PHE A 230 2.48 2.76 -9.30
C PHE A 230 1.72 3.68 -10.25
N LEU A 231 1.25 4.79 -9.71
CA LEU A 231 0.57 5.85 -10.44
C LEU A 231 1.57 6.92 -10.86
N ASN A 232 1.70 7.13 -12.16
CA ASN A 232 2.51 8.19 -12.73
C ASN A 232 1.71 8.92 -13.82
N ASP A 233 1.67 10.24 -13.77
CA ASP A 233 0.99 11.11 -14.75
C ASP A 233 -0.43 10.67 -15.14
N GLY A 234 -1.20 10.21 -14.14
CA GLY A 234 -2.61 9.85 -14.29
C GLY A 234 -2.89 8.46 -14.86
N VAL A 235 -1.86 7.62 -15.01
CA VAL A 235 -1.98 6.21 -15.42
C VAL A 235 -1.26 5.29 -14.43
N VAL A 236 -1.73 4.04 -14.30
CA VAL A 236 -1.04 2.99 -13.56
C VAL A 236 -0.06 2.29 -14.51
N ASN A 237 1.23 2.44 -14.24
CA ASN A 237 2.28 1.86 -15.09
C ASN A 237 2.59 0.41 -14.72
N ILE A 238 2.52 0.08 -13.42
CA ILE A 238 2.78 -1.26 -12.89
C ILE A 238 1.78 -1.54 -11.78
N GLN A 239 1.21 -2.73 -11.75
CA GLN A 239 0.43 -3.23 -10.62
C GLN A 239 0.61 -4.73 -10.44
N GLY A 240 0.49 -5.21 -9.22
CA GLY A 240 0.53 -6.63 -8.89
C GLY A 240 1.03 -6.92 -7.48
N LYS A 241 1.32 -8.19 -7.20
CA LYS A 241 1.92 -8.59 -5.93
C LYS A 241 3.30 -7.96 -5.78
N LEU A 242 3.56 -7.41 -4.62
CA LEU A 242 4.86 -6.80 -4.30
C LEU A 242 6.02 -7.79 -4.47
N SER A 243 5.82 -9.06 -4.05
CA SER A 243 6.81 -10.14 -4.22
C SER A 243 7.16 -10.40 -5.68
N ASP A 244 6.14 -10.42 -6.55
CA ASP A 244 6.31 -10.75 -7.97
C ASP A 244 7.01 -9.60 -8.69
N ILE A 245 6.61 -8.36 -8.39
CA ILE A 245 7.26 -7.16 -8.91
C ILE A 245 8.73 -7.15 -8.48
N LYS A 246 9.05 -7.30 -7.19
CA LYS A 246 10.43 -7.36 -6.72
C LYS A 246 11.22 -8.48 -7.39
N SER A 247 10.60 -9.64 -7.64
CA SER A 247 11.28 -10.78 -8.28
C SER A 247 11.68 -10.52 -9.73
N GLN A 248 10.88 -9.76 -10.50
CA GLN A 248 11.16 -9.39 -11.89
C GLN A 248 12.37 -8.45 -12.03
N TYR A 249 12.66 -7.69 -11.00
CA TYR A 249 13.77 -6.72 -10.96
C TYR A 249 14.95 -7.20 -10.11
N ARG A 250 14.97 -8.49 -9.72
CA ARG A 250 16.10 -9.06 -8.98
C ARG A 250 17.36 -8.91 -9.80
N THR A 251 18.37 -8.29 -9.18
CA THR A 251 19.72 -8.23 -9.73
C THR A 251 20.51 -9.43 -9.24
N GLU A 252 21.51 -9.87 -10.01
CA GLU A 252 22.50 -10.85 -9.57
C GLU A 252 23.70 -10.16 -8.91
N GLU A 253 23.44 -9.02 -8.29
CA GLU A 253 24.44 -8.25 -7.57
C GLU A 253 24.46 -8.65 -6.09
N TYR A 254 25.66 -8.83 -5.57
CA TYR A 254 25.93 -9.11 -4.17
C TYR A 254 26.73 -7.96 -3.56
N VAL A 255 26.54 -7.73 -2.27
CA VAL A 255 27.38 -6.86 -1.45
C VAL A 255 28.06 -7.71 -0.40
N LEU A 256 29.37 -7.51 -0.23
CA LEU A 256 30.14 -8.09 0.84
C LEU A 256 30.77 -7.01 1.72
N GLU A 257 30.91 -7.32 3.01
CA GLU A 257 31.56 -6.45 4.00
C GLU A 257 32.61 -7.26 4.76
N THR A 258 33.84 -6.72 4.83
CA THR A 258 34.95 -7.31 5.56
C THR A 258 35.20 -6.60 6.89
N GLY A 259 35.91 -7.25 7.80
CA GLY A 259 36.26 -6.67 9.10
C GLY A 259 37.22 -5.50 9.01
N LYS A 260 38.08 -5.47 7.97
CA LYS A 260 39.08 -4.43 7.76
C LYS A 260 39.23 -4.07 6.29
N GLU A 261 39.70 -2.86 6.01
CA GLU A 261 39.92 -2.39 4.64
C GLU A 261 41.03 -3.19 3.93
N GLU A 262 42.07 -3.64 4.67
CA GLU A 262 43.15 -4.43 4.10
C GLU A 262 42.62 -5.80 3.58
N GLU A 263 41.70 -6.40 4.29
CA GLU A 263 41.04 -7.65 3.88
C GLU A 263 40.21 -7.47 2.60
N LEU A 264 39.52 -6.32 2.48
CA LEU A 264 38.81 -5.98 1.24
C LEU A 264 39.78 -5.78 0.06
N LYS A 265 40.91 -5.10 0.29
CA LYS A 265 41.97 -4.92 -0.75
C LYS A 265 42.54 -6.24 -1.23
N LEU A 266 42.72 -7.25 -0.34
CA LEU A 266 43.15 -8.57 -0.74
C LEU A 266 42.12 -9.24 -1.68
N LEU A 267 40.85 -9.16 -1.35
CA LEU A 267 39.76 -9.66 -2.23
C LEU A 267 39.76 -8.96 -3.58
N MET A 268 39.84 -7.64 -3.59
CA MET A 268 39.80 -6.84 -4.83
C MET A 268 41.02 -7.08 -5.74
N ASN A 269 42.16 -7.44 -5.18
CA ASN A 269 43.36 -7.78 -5.97
C ASN A 269 43.19 -9.10 -6.73
N VAL A 270 42.40 -10.03 -6.19
CA VAL A 270 42.17 -11.35 -6.78
C VAL A 270 40.92 -11.35 -7.69
N PHE A 271 39.91 -10.65 -7.30
CA PHE A 271 38.61 -10.64 -7.97
C PHE A 271 38.36 -9.26 -8.62
N ALA A 272 38.78 -9.12 -9.87
CA ALA A 272 38.67 -7.83 -10.62
C ALA A 272 37.26 -7.31 -10.81
N GLY A 273 36.21 -8.17 -10.68
CA GLY A 273 34.80 -7.78 -10.76
C GLY A 273 34.25 -7.13 -9.49
N LEU A 274 35.02 -7.08 -8.39
CA LEU A 274 34.63 -6.41 -7.15
C LEU A 274 34.71 -4.89 -7.32
N LYS A 275 33.61 -4.20 -7.11
CA LYS A 275 33.52 -2.73 -7.13
C LYS A 275 33.42 -2.21 -5.70
N LYS A 276 34.38 -1.38 -5.30
CA LYS A 276 34.36 -0.76 -3.96
C LYS A 276 33.13 0.13 -3.82
N SER A 277 32.29 -0.14 -2.81
CA SER A 277 31.07 0.62 -2.48
C SER A 277 31.15 1.36 -1.14
N GLY A 278 32.17 1.08 -0.32
CA GLY A 278 32.44 1.74 0.97
C GLY A 278 33.85 1.46 1.46
N ILE A 279 34.16 1.79 2.73
CA ILE A 279 35.50 1.57 3.31
C ILE A 279 35.84 0.07 3.33
N ASN A 280 34.92 -0.75 3.86
CA ASN A 280 35.08 -2.20 4.03
C ASN A 280 34.11 -3.00 3.19
N THR A 281 33.40 -2.35 2.23
CA THR A 281 32.33 -2.95 1.45
C THR A 281 32.64 -2.90 -0.04
N ALA A 282 32.28 -3.97 -0.74
CA ALA A 282 32.30 -4.02 -2.20
C ALA A 282 31.08 -4.75 -2.74
N SER A 283 30.67 -4.42 -3.97
CA SER A 283 29.65 -5.16 -4.71
C SER A 283 30.26 -5.94 -5.88
N PHE A 284 29.60 -7.01 -6.29
CA PHE A 284 29.94 -7.82 -7.46
C PHE A 284 28.71 -8.46 -8.07
N ARG A 285 28.78 -8.80 -9.36
CA ARG A 285 27.76 -9.60 -10.04
C ARG A 285 28.18 -11.06 -10.07
N GLU A 286 27.23 -11.97 -9.88
CA GLU A 286 27.52 -13.41 -9.90
C GLU A 286 28.08 -13.89 -11.26
N ASN A 287 27.81 -13.16 -12.35
CA ASN A 287 28.37 -13.43 -13.66
C ASN A 287 29.90 -13.18 -13.75
N ASP A 288 30.45 -12.30 -12.91
CA ASP A 288 31.86 -11.93 -12.93
C ASP A 288 32.70 -12.92 -12.10
N HIS A 289 32.13 -13.41 -10.97
CA HIS A 289 32.73 -14.39 -10.07
C HIS A 289 31.62 -15.17 -9.38
N THR A 290 31.86 -16.46 -9.17
CA THR A 290 30.89 -17.23 -8.41
C THR A 290 30.98 -16.87 -6.93
N LEU A 291 29.85 -16.79 -6.27
CA LEU A 291 29.77 -16.60 -4.82
C LEU A 291 30.68 -17.62 -4.07
N PHE A 292 30.72 -18.86 -4.59
CA PHE A 292 31.54 -19.94 -4.03
C PHE A 292 33.05 -19.67 -4.12
N ASP A 293 33.55 -19.07 -5.20
CA ASP A 293 34.97 -18.74 -5.35
C ASP A 293 35.40 -17.69 -4.33
N ILE A 294 34.56 -16.66 -4.13
CA ILE A 294 34.81 -15.65 -3.11
C ILE A 294 34.77 -16.24 -1.71
N LEU A 295 33.78 -17.07 -1.38
CA LEU A 295 33.67 -17.72 -0.06
C LEU A 295 34.85 -18.67 0.20
N ARG A 296 35.30 -19.41 -0.82
CA ARG A 296 36.47 -20.26 -0.73
C ARG A 296 37.72 -19.45 -0.42
N PHE A 297 37.97 -18.39 -1.18
CA PHE A 297 39.10 -17.50 -0.95
C PHE A 297 39.07 -16.85 0.43
N VAL A 298 37.92 -16.39 0.89
CA VAL A 298 37.70 -15.85 2.23
C VAL A 298 38.10 -16.87 3.31
N THR A 299 37.68 -18.12 3.13
CA THR A 299 37.99 -19.20 4.08
C THR A 299 39.46 -19.56 4.08
N ASP A 300 40.06 -19.74 2.90
CA ASP A 300 41.46 -20.13 2.73
C ASP A 300 42.43 -19.08 3.30
N ASN A 301 42.08 -17.81 3.18
CA ASN A 301 42.89 -16.67 3.65
C ASN A 301 42.48 -16.15 5.03
N ARG A 302 41.52 -16.81 5.70
CA ARG A 302 41.02 -16.43 7.03
C ARG A 302 40.54 -14.97 7.11
N ILE A 303 39.97 -14.47 6.04
CA ILE A 303 39.39 -13.11 5.96
C ILE A 303 38.16 -13.05 6.84
N ARG A 304 38.03 -12.00 7.65
CA ARG A 304 36.85 -11.79 8.49
C ARG A 304 35.74 -11.19 7.65
N LEU A 305 34.86 -12.03 7.12
CA LEU A 305 33.63 -11.61 6.44
C LEU A 305 32.59 -11.27 7.50
N LEU A 306 32.08 -10.03 7.50
CA LEU A 306 31.02 -9.58 8.39
C LEU A 306 29.64 -9.81 7.78
N LYS A 307 29.54 -9.64 6.46
CA LYS A 307 28.28 -9.73 5.72
C LYS A 307 28.54 -10.16 4.29
N ILE A 308 27.68 -10.97 3.74
CA ILE A 308 27.49 -11.17 2.32
C ILE A 308 26.01 -11.36 2.06
N GLU A 309 25.46 -10.54 1.21
CA GLU A 309 24.05 -10.61 0.88
C GLU A 309 23.81 -10.27 -0.59
N ARG A 310 22.76 -10.82 -1.14
CA ARG A 310 22.26 -10.43 -2.45
C ARG A 310 21.56 -9.08 -2.33
N VAL A 311 21.84 -8.18 -3.27
CA VAL A 311 21.17 -6.88 -3.32
C VAL A 311 19.73 -7.11 -3.77
N GLU A 312 18.80 -6.91 -2.85
CA GLU A 312 17.39 -6.88 -3.21
C GLU A 312 17.02 -5.48 -3.75
N PRO A 313 16.31 -5.41 -4.88
CA PRO A 313 15.86 -4.12 -5.39
C PRO A 313 14.91 -3.48 -4.39
N THR A 314 15.19 -2.24 -4.03
CA THR A 314 14.26 -1.44 -3.22
C THR A 314 13.12 -0.93 -4.09
N LEU A 315 11.95 -0.67 -3.48
CA LEU A 315 10.86 -0.02 -4.22
C LEU A 315 11.26 1.36 -4.73
N GLU A 316 12.22 2.03 -4.09
CA GLU A 316 12.76 3.31 -4.56
C GLU A 316 13.45 3.17 -5.91
N THR A 317 14.30 2.16 -6.07
CA THR A 317 14.97 1.87 -7.35
C THR A 317 13.94 1.56 -8.43
N LEU A 318 12.96 0.71 -8.12
CA LEU A 318 11.89 0.34 -9.05
C LEU A 318 11.02 1.56 -9.43
N PHE A 319 10.68 2.40 -8.46
CA PHE A 319 9.89 3.60 -8.69
C PHE A 319 10.60 4.59 -9.61
N MET A 320 11.92 4.78 -9.44
CA MET A 320 12.70 5.64 -10.31
C MET A 320 12.74 5.13 -11.75
N GLU A 321 12.94 3.81 -11.96
CA GLU A 321 12.92 3.21 -13.30
C GLU A 321 11.56 3.36 -14.00
N VAL A 322 10.45 3.34 -13.25
CA VAL A 322 9.08 3.48 -13.78
C VAL A 322 8.75 4.93 -14.13
N VAL A 323 9.32 5.88 -13.37
CA VAL A 323 9.02 7.32 -13.53
C VAL A 323 9.90 7.98 -14.57
N GLU A 324 11.11 7.44 -14.84
CA GLU A 324 12.05 7.96 -15.84
C GLU A 324 11.80 7.44 -17.25
N LYS A 325 10.95 6.44 -17.43
CA LYS A 325 10.46 5.94 -18.70
C LYS A 325 9.14 6.63 -19.11
#